data_df20724f89afbd6e784439600fe10b42
#
_entry.id   df20724f89afbd6e784439600fe10b42
#
_cell.length_a   1.000
_cell.length_b   1.000
_cell.length_c   1.000
_cell.angle_alpha   90.00
_cell.angle_beta   90.00
_cell.angle_gamma   90.00
#
_symmetry.space_group_name_H-M   'P 1'
#
loop_
_entity.id
_entity.type
_entity.pdbx_description
1 polymer ?
#
loop_
_entity_poly.entity_id
_entity_poly.type
_entity_poly.pdbx_seq_one_letter_code
_entity_poly.pdbx_strand_id
1 'polypeptide(L)'
;MGTSIVARLLVEKDMMIGASIFAAIACVILVALTIGFARYRQPSFQRTTVAEWSMFFISILALGAALSGLTDVPTYRLIGFWIGAPVTTVTWAIQLSRFSGTPRFTWGLPLVGPMISASVAGWLARDYGQMYHVMGTAFFVMSLLTAVPVFAHVYWAAWHGEVDLSGPNSATAWVPLGVIGQSTTAMQILYPSTTSVYYGYVALVLAIPLAIYAMVTFYPNVARWVDYSPAWWSCTFPPGTVSMGGHQVALVNGSEWLDAVALAIPFLLLAHWTACSSRFLGWVAEGRRGSTA
;
A
#
# COMPACT_ATOMS: atom_id res chain seq x y z
N MET A 1 -3.06 6.58 2.15
CA MET A 1 -2.67 5.47 1.24
C MET A 1 -3.86 4.58 0.90
N GLY A 2 -4.49 3.84 1.82
CA GLY A 2 -5.68 3.02 1.53
C GLY A 2 -6.81 3.81 0.85
N THR A 3 -7.11 5.02 1.33
CA THR A 3 -8.13 5.90 0.73
C THR A 3 -7.77 6.31 -0.71
N SER A 4 -6.49 6.57 -1.00
CA SER A 4 -6.04 6.96 -2.34
C SER A 4 -6.15 5.81 -3.34
N ILE A 5 -5.89 4.55 -2.92
CA ILE A 5 -6.02 3.40 -3.82
C ILE A 5 -7.49 3.08 -4.09
N VAL A 6 -8.40 3.31 -3.13
CA VAL A 6 -9.85 3.25 -3.39
C VAL A 6 -10.23 4.24 -4.50
N ALA A 7 -9.79 5.50 -4.39
CA ALA A 7 -10.04 6.51 -5.42
C ALA A 7 -9.53 6.05 -6.79
N ARG A 8 -8.30 5.52 -6.86
CA ARG A 8 -7.71 5.04 -8.10
C ARG A 8 -8.50 3.88 -8.74
N LEU A 9 -8.92 2.90 -7.93
CA LEU A 9 -9.67 1.74 -8.41
C LEU A 9 -11.09 2.12 -8.86
N LEU A 10 -11.69 3.13 -8.25
CA LEU A 10 -12.99 3.66 -8.69
C LEU A 10 -12.88 4.37 -10.04
N VAL A 11 -11.75 5.00 -10.35
CA VAL A 11 -11.47 5.53 -11.71
C VAL A 11 -11.45 4.40 -12.74
N GLU A 12 -10.79 3.27 -12.45
CA GLU A 12 -10.76 2.11 -13.37
C GLU A 12 -12.15 1.48 -13.61
N LYS A 13 -13.12 1.81 -12.77
CA LYS A 13 -14.52 1.37 -12.88
C LYS A 13 -15.46 2.46 -13.44
N ASP A 14 -14.93 3.57 -13.93
CA ASP A 14 -15.70 4.73 -14.39
C ASP A 14 -16.63 5.34 -13.31
N MET A 15 -16.36 5.04 -12.03
CA MET A 15 -17.12 5.57 -10.89
C MET A 15 -16.57 6.91 -10.41
N MET A 16 -16.57 7.92 -11.29
CA MET A 16 -15.90 9.21 -11.09
C MET A 16 -16.33 9.98 -9.86
N ILE A 17 -17.64 9.94 -9.50
CA ILE A 17 -18.16 10.60 -8.29
C ILE A 17 -17.55 9.98 -7.04
N GLY A 18 -17.55 8.65 -6.94
CA GLY A 18 -16.94 7.94 -5.83
C GLY A 18 -15.42 8.19 -5.76
N ALA A 19 -14.74 8.15 -6.90
CA ALA A 19 -13.31 8.45 -7.01
C ALA A 19 -12.98 9.85 -6.49
N SER A 20 -13.77 10.86 -6.87
CA SER A 20 -13.63 12.26 -6.42
C SER A 20 -13.81 12.40 -4.90
N ILE A 21 -14.81 11.73 -4.32
CA ILE A 21 -15.07 11.75 -2.88
C ILE A 21 -13.86 11.14 -2.13
N PHE A 22 -13.39 9.96 -2.53
CA PHE A 22 -12.26 9.32 -1.87
C PHE A 22 -10.95 10.08 -2.08
N ALA A 23 -10.73 10.70 -3.24
CA ALA A 23 -9.58 11.56 -3.47
C ALA A 23 -9.62 12.81 -2.57
N ALA A 24 -10.77 13.45 -2.42
CA ALA A 24 -10.96 14.58 -1.52
C ALA A 24 -10.70 14.20 -0.05
N ILE A 25 -11.24 13.06 0.41
CA ILE A 25 -10.97 12.53 1.75
C ILE A 25 -9.47 12.29 1.94
N ALA A 26 -8.79 11.70 0.95
CA ALA A 26 -7.34 11.45 1.03
C ALA A 26 -6.54 12.75 1.10
N CYS A 27 -6.92 13.79 0.34
CA CYS A 27 -6.32 15.12 0.43
C CYS A 27 -6.49 15.72 1.84
N VAL A 28 -7.71 15.71 2.38
CA VAL A 28 -7.99 16.24 3.72
C VAL A 28 -7.17 15.51 4.80
N ILE A 29 -7.09 14.18 4.74
CA ILE A 29 -6.28 13.39 5.67
C ILE A 29 -4.81 13.76 5.55
N LEU A 30 -4.26 13.88 4.33
CA LEU A 30 -2.86 14.18 4.12
C LEU A 30 -2.52 15.60 4.63
N VAL A 31 -3.39 16.58 4.36
CA VAL A 31 -3.24 17.95 4.88
C VAL A 31 -3.30 17.96 6.42
N ALA A 32 -4.26 17.27 7.02
CA ALA A 32 -4.38 17.17 8.47
C ALA A 32 -3.14 16.54 9.11
N LEU A 33 -2.60 15.45 8.52
CA LEU A 33 -1.35 14.84 8.98
C LEU A 33 -0.15 15.78 8.84
N THR A 34 -0.06 16.52 7.72
CA THR A 34 1.01 17.49 7.49
C THR A 34 0.97 18.60 8.55
N ILE A 35 -0.22 19.16 8.83
CA ILE A 35 -0.41 20.17 9.88
C ILE A 35 -0.07 19.58 11.25
N GLY A 36 -0.49 18.36 11.54
CA GLY A 36 -0.18 17.66 12.78
C GLY A 36 1.33 17.50 12.97
N PHE A 37 2.07 17.03 11.96
CA PHE A 37 3.53 16.93 12.01
C PHE A 37 4.20 18.29 12.20
N ALA A 38 3.76 19.32 11.48
CA ALA A 38 4.32 20.66 11.62
C ALA A 38 4.10 21.24 13.02
N ARG A 39 2.91 21.01 13.61
CA ARG A 39 2.52 21.55 14.92
C ARG A 39 3.13 20.80 16.10
N TYR A 40 3.09 19.47 16.05
CA TYR A 40 3.45 18.63 17.20
C TYR A 40 4.86 18.05 17.10
N ARG A 41 5.51 18.13 15.92
CA ARG A 41 6.83 17.55 15.66
C ARG A 41 6.90 16.03 15.96
N GLN A 42 5.76 15.35 15.88
CA GLN A 42 5.63 13.91 16.15
C GLN A 42 4.95 13.18 14.98
N PRO A 43 5.36 11.92 14.71
CA PRO A 43 6.56 11.28 15.26
C PRO A 43 7.83 11.97 14.77
N SER A 44 8.86 12.05 15.63
CA SER A 44 10.17 12.54 15.19
C SER A 44 10.75 11.60 14.11
N PHE A 45 11.49 12.14 13.15
CA PHE A 45 12.15 11.32 12.12
C PHE A 45 13.32 10.55 12.75
N GLN A 46 13.03 9.32 13.18
CA GLN A 46 13.96 8.42 13.84
C GLN A 46 13.89 7.02 13.22
N ARG A 47 14.89 6.20 13.51
CA ARG A 47 14.94 4.81 13.03
C ARG A 47 13.77 3.95 13.50
N THR A 48 13.21 4.26 14.67
CA THR A 48 12.05 3.55 15.26
C THR A 48 10.73 3.93 14.60
N THR A 49 10.64 5.09 13.96
CA THR A 49 9.44 5.64 13.32
C THR A 49 9.54 5.68 11.80
N VAL A 50 10.54 4.98 11.23
CA VAL A 50 10.78 4.98 9.78
C VAL A 50 9.61 4.41 8.99
N ALA A 51 8.88 3.45 9.57
CA ALA A 51 7.71 2.85 8.93
C ALA A 51 6.57 3.88 8.75
N GLU A 52 6.29 4.68 9.78
CA GLU A 52 5.26 5.73 9.76
C GLU A 52 5.62 6.82 8.73
N TRP A 53 6.86 7.25 8.69
CA TRP A 53 7.35 8.20 7.70
C TRP A 53 7.28 7.65 6.28
N SER A 54 7.66 6.38 6.08
CA SER A 54 7.51 5.73 4.78
C SER A 54 6.05 5.75 4.32
N MET A 55 5.11 5.40 5.20
CA MET A 55 3.68 5.38 4.89
C MET A 55 3.13 6.75 4.53
N PHE A 56 3.62 7.82 5.16
CA PHE A 56 3.23 9.18 4.83
C PHE A 56 3.64 9.55 3.39
N PHE A 57 4.90 9.30 3.01
CA PHE A 57 5.38 9.63 1.66
C PHE A 57 4.84 8.69 0.57
N ILE A 58 4.61 7.42 0.89
CA ILE A 58 3.85 6.50 0.04
C ILE A 58 2.43 7.05 -0.23
N SER A 59 1.81 7.68 0.77
CA SER A 59 0.48 8.29 0.60
C SER A 59 0.49 9.44 -0.40
N ILE A 60 1.57 10.21 -0.47
CA ILE A 60 1.76 11.27 -1.46
C ILE A 60 1.88 10.68 -2.88
N LEU A 61 2.68 9.61 -3.05
CA LEU A 61 2.78 8.87 -4.31
C LEU A 61 1.41 8.36 -4.78
N ALA A 62 0.70 7.70 -3.88
CA ALA A 62 -0.61 7.11 -4.17
C ALA A 62 -1.68 8.17 -4.48
N LEU A 63 -1.66 9.30 -3.78
CA LEU A 63 -2.58 10.41 -4.03
C LEU A 63 -2.28 11.09 -5.38
N GLY A 64 -1.02 11.34 -5.70
CA GLY A 64 -0.62 11.88 -7.00
C GLY A 64 -1.06 10.97 -8.16
N ALA A 65 -0.93 9.65 -8.00
CA ALA A 65 -1.40 8.67 -8.98
C ALA A 65 -2.93 8.65 -9.10
N ALA A 66 -3.66 8.77 -7.98
CA ALA A 66 -5.13 8.82 -7.98
C ALA A 66 -5.65 10.09 -8.64
N LEU A 67 -5.11 11.26 -8.28
CA LEU A 67 -5.48 12.55 -8.88
C LEU A 67 -5.17 12.59 -10.38
N SER A 68 -4.01 12.08 -10.79
CA SER A 68 -3.66 11.97 -12.21
C SER A 68 -4.65 11.09 -12.98
N GLY A 69 -5.08 9.98 -12.40
CA GLY A 69 -6.10 9.14 -13.04
C GLY A 69 -7.49 9.77 -13.08
N LEU A 70 -7.85 10.56 -12.06
CA LEU A 70 -9.16 11.23 -11.97
C LEU A 70 -9.29 12.41 -12.92
N THR A 71 -8.20 13.15 -13.13
CA THR A 71 -8.21 14.43 -13.89
C THR A 71 -7.57 14.32 -15.27
N ASP A 72 -6.97 13.17 -15.58
CA ASP A 72 -6.14 12.94 -16.76
C ASP A 72 -4.95 13.92 -16.91
N VAL A 73 -4.47 14.45 -15.77
CA VAL A 73 -3.33 15.39 -15.71
C VAL A 73 -2.11 14.70 -15.11
N PRO A 74 -1.09 14.33 -15.93
CA PRO A 74 0.10 13.59 -15.45
C PRO A 74 0.93 14.35 -14.41
N THR A 75 0.82 15.68 -14.37
CA THR A 75 1.58 16.55 -13.47
C THR A 75 1.34 16.22 -11.99
N TYR A 76 0.14 15.78 -11.60
CA TYR A 76 -0.11 15.36 -10.22
C TYR A 76 0.74 14.14 -9.82
N ARG A 77 0.88 13.19 -10.74
CA ARG A 77 1.75 12.01 -10.56
C ARG A 77 3.22 12.42 -10.48
N LEU A 78 3.64 13.35 -11.34
CA LEU A 78 5.00 13.89 -11.36
C LEU A 78 5.37 14.57 -10.03
N ILE A 79 4.51 15.44 -9.52
CA ILE A 79 4.70 16.11 -8.22
C ILE A 79 4.78 15.07 -7.10
N GLY A 80 3.81 14.15 -7.05
CA GLY A 80 3.80 13.07 -6.05
C GLY A 80 5.07 12.23 -6.09
N PHE A 81 5.59 11.92 -7.28
CA PHE A 81 6.82 11.16 -7.48
C PHE A 81 8.04 11.90 -6.91
N TRP A 82 8.25 13.15 -7.27
CA TRP A 82 9.44 13.89 -6.83
C TRP A 82 9.44 14.24 -5.35
N ILE A 83 8.26 14.27 -4.70
CA ILE A 83 8.17 14.42 -3.26
C ILE A 83 8.33 13.06 -2.56
N GLY A 84 7.64 12.03 -3.04
CA GLY A 84 7.54 10.74 -2.36
C GLY A 84 8.73 9.82 -2.60
N ALA A 85 9.19 9.64 -3.85
CA ALA A 85 10.20 8.65 -4.18
C ALA A 85 11.56 8.88 -3.49
N PRO A 86 12.11 10.12 -3.38
CA PRO A 86 13.37 10.34 -2.67
C PRO A 86 13.27 9.94 -1.19
N VAL A 87 12.18 10.30 -0.51
CA VAL A 87 12.04 10.02 0.93
C VAL A 87 11.75 8.55 1.17
N THR A 88 10.95 7.89 0.32
CA THR A 88 10.75 6.44 0.42
C THR A 88 12.06 5.67 0.20
N THR A 89 12.96 6.16 -0.64
CA THR A 89 14.30 5.60 -0.81
C THR A 89 15.14 5.76 0.47
N VAL A 90 15.10 6.92 1.09
CA VAL A 90 15.80 7.17 2.37
C VAL A 90 15.26 6.26 3.47
N THR A 91 13.93 6.14 3.60
CA THR A 91 13.30 5.26 4.61
C THR A 91 13.61 3.79 4.35
N TRP A 92 13.68 3.37 3.09
CA TRP A 92 14.13 2.04 2.68
C TRP A 92 15.58 1.77 3.12
N ALA A 93 16.50 2.70 2.84
CA ALA A 93 17.92 2.56 3.23
C ALA A 93 18.11 2.51 4.75
N ILE A 94 17.36 3.34 5.49
CA ILE A 94 17.35 3.32 6.95
C ILE A 94 16.85 1.96 7.47
N GLN A 95 15.78 1.42 6.90
CA GLN A 95 15.24 0.12 7.30
C GLN A 95 16.24 -1.00 7.07
N LEU A 96 16.94 -1.02 5.92
CA LEU A 96 17.95 -2.04 5.62
C LEU A 96 19.15 -2.00 6.59
N SER A 97 19.49 -0.83 7.10
CA SER A 97 20.57 -0.69 8.07
C SER A 97 20.22 -1.23 9.46
N ARG A 98 18.95 -1.58 9.72
CA ARG A 98 18.49 -1.97 11.06
C ARG A 98 17.23 -2.84 11.04
N PHE A 99 17.43 -4.12 10.88
CA PHE A 99 16.47 -5.12 11.35
C PHE A 99 16.87 -5.49 12.80
N SER A 100 16.24 -4.87 13.79
CA SER A 100 16.50 -5.15 15.20
C SER A 100 15.23 -5.50 15.95
N GLY A 101 15.34 -6.41 16.92
CA GLY A 101 14.21 -6.92 17.71
C GLY A 101 13.51 -8.09 17.06
N THR A 102 12.30 -8.42 17.58
CA THR A 102 11.47 -9.50 17.03
C THR A 102 11.02 -9.19 15.61
N PRO A 103 11.06 -10.16 14.69
CA PRO A 103 10.55 -10.00 13.34
C PRO A 103 9.09 -9.56 13.34
N ARG A 104 8.74 -8.64 12.42
CA ARG A 104 7.37 -8.12 12.29
C ARG A 104 7.07 -7.74 10.84
N PHE A 105 5.84 -7.91 10.41
CA PHE A 105 5.42 -7.57 9.04
C PHE A 105 5.59 -6.09 8.70
N THR A 106 5.56 -5.20 9.71
CA THR A 106 5.78 -3.76 9.51
C THR A 106 7.20 -3.41 9.05
N TRP A 107 8.19 -4.32 9.17
CA TRP A 107 9.50 -4.15 8.55
C TRP A 107 9.42 -4.01 7.03
N GLY A 108 8.38 -4.58 6.43
CA GLY A 108 8.14 -4.47 4.99
C GLY A 108 7.60 -3.12 4.54
N LEU A 109 7.03 -2.28 5.42
CA LEU A 109 6.40 -1.02 5.03
C LEU A 109 7.37 -0.07 4.30
N PRO A 110 8.60 0.19 4.78
CA PRO A 110 9.57 0.97 4.04
C PRO A 110 10.05 0.29 2.75
N LEU A 111 10.03 -1.05 2.69
CA LEU A 111 10.47 -1.81 1.51
C LEU A 111 9.46 -1.76 0.36
N VAL A 112 8.18 -1.49 0.65
CA VAL A 112 7.13 -1.26 -0.35
C VAL A 112 7.30 0.10 -1.05
N GLY A 113 7.90 1.08 -0.40
CA GLY A 113 8.04 2.45 -0.92
C GLY A 113 8.67 2.52 -2.32
N PRO A 114 9.87 1.94 -2.53
CA PRO A 114 10.46 1.86 -3.85
C PRO A 114 9.60 1.12 -4.87
N MET A 115 8.85 0.08 -4.47
CA MET A 115 7.97 -0.64 -5.40
C MET A 115 6.82 0.24 -5.91
N ILE A 116 6.25 1.08 -5.05
CA ILE A 116 5.22 2.05 -5.45
C ILE A 116 5.85 3.12 -6.35
N SER A 117 7.07 3.58 -6.02
CA SER A 117 7.83 4.50 -6.86
C SER A 117 8.10 3.90 -8.25
N ALA A 118 8.36 2.59 -8.33
CA ALA A 118 8.54 1.87 -9.60
C ALA A 118 7.28 1.92 -10.48
N SER A 119 6.11 1.63 -9.89
CA SER A 119 4.83 1.70 -10.62
C SER A 119 4.55 3.13 -11.11
N VAL A 120 4.75 4.13 -10.25
CA VAL A 120 4.53 5.54 -10.59
C VAL A 120 5.49 5.99 -11.67
N ALA A 121 6.78 5.62 -11.58
CA ALA A 121 7.79 5.92 -12.59
C ALA A 121 7.47 5.25 -13.93
N GLY A 122 6.96 4.02 -13.92
CA GLY A 122 6.53 3.34 -15.13
C GLY A 122 5.43 4.09 -15.89
N TRP A 123 4.46 4.66 -15.17
CA TRP A 123 3.46 5.54 -15.78
C TRP A 123 4.08 6.85 -16.29
N LEU A 124 4.98 7.47 -15.51
CA LEU A 124 5.67 8.69 -15.94
C LEU A 124 6.58 8.47 -17.16
N ALA A 125 7.09 7.25 -17.35
CA ALA A 125 7.89 6.92 -18.52
C ALA A 125 7.11 7.07 -19.84
N ARG A 126 5.80 6.85 -19.80
CA ARG A 126 4.91 7.03 -20.97
C ARG A 126 4.74 8.51 -21.33
N ASP A 127 4.70 9.38 -20.31
CA ASP A 127 4.43 10.81 -20.47
C ASP A 127 5.72 11.64 -20.63
N TYR A 128 6.81 11.24 -19.94
CA TYR A 128 8.03 12.04 -19.76
C TYR A 128 9.33 11.33 -20.20
N GLY A 129 9.23 10.09 -20.70
CA GLY A 129 10.32 9.41 -21.42
C GLY A 129 11.21 8.51 -20.57
N GLN A 130 12.30 8.05 -21.22
CA GLN A 130 13.14 6.91 -20.82
C GLN A 130 13.78 7.03 -19.43
N MET A 131 14.06 8.24 -18.94
CA MET A 131 14.64 8.44 -17.61
C MET A 131 13.78 7.79 -16.51
N TYR A 132 12.46 7.98 -16.57
CA TYR A 132 11.54 7.39 -15.59
C TYR A 132 11.45 5.87 -15.71
N HIS A 133 11.61 5.32 -16.91
CA HIS A 133 11.68 3.86 -17.09
C HIS A 133 12.90 3.28 -16.37
N VAL A 134 14.08 3.90 -16.52
CA VAL A 134 15.31 3.48 -15.83
C VAL A 134 15.16 3.59 -14.32
N MET A 135 14.61 4.71 -13.83
CA MET A 135 14.34 4.90 -12.40
C MET A 135 13.34 3.86 -11.88
N GLY A 136 12.27 3.61 -12.62
CA GLY A 136 11.25 2.61 -12.27
C GLY A 136 11.84 1.21 -12.17
N THR A 137 12.70 0.83 -13.11
CA THR A 137 13.41 -0.44 -13.08
C THR A 137 14.33 -0.55 -11.85
N ALA A 138 15.08 0.50 -11.56
CA ALA A 138 15.96 0.52 -10.37
C ALA A 138 15.14 0.35 -9.08
N PHE A 139 14.05 1.08 -8.92
CA PHE A 139 13.16 0.97 -7.76
C PHE A 139 12.50 -0.41 -7.65
N PHE A 140 12.10 -1.00 -8.78
CA PHE A 140 11.55 -2.36 -8.82
C PHE A 140 12.54 -3.38 -8.28
N VAL A 141 13.77 -3.37 -8.80
CA VAL A 141 14.83 -4.28 -8.40
C VAL A 141 15.20 -4.06 -6.92
N MET A 142 15.38 -2.81 -6.48
CA MET A 142 15.66 -2.47 -5.08
C MET A 142 14.62 -3.07 -4.12
N SER A 143 13.33 -2.85 -4.41
CA SER A 143 12.28 -3.34 -3.55
C SER A 143 12.19 -4.87 -3.57
N LEU A 144 12.23 -5.50 -4.75
CA LEU A 144 12.06 -6.95 -4.87
C LEU A 144 13.19 -7.72 -4.18
N LEU A 145 14.46 -7.32 -4.40
CA LEU A 145 15.62 -7.95 -3.79
C LEU A 145 15.65 -7.84 -2.27
N THR A 146 14.99 -6.85 -1.70
CA THR A 146 14.99 -6.63 -0.26
C THR A 146 13.72 -7.14 0.42
N ALA A 147 12.56 -6.94 -0.19
CA ALA A 147 11.29 -7.35 0.40
C ALA A 147 11.11 -8.87 0.43
N VAL A 148 11.53 -9.59 -0.64
CA VAL A 148 11.38 -11.04 -0.71
C VAL A 148 12.10 -11.75 0.44
N PRO A 149 13.41 -11.57 0.67
CA PRO A 149 14.09 -12.24 1.77
C PRO A 149 13.60 -11.79 3.15
N VAL A 150 13.23 -10.51 3.32
CA VAL A 150 12.69 -10.02 4.58
C VAL A 150 11.34 -10.67 4.90
N PHE A 151 10.41 -10.72 3.94
CA PHE A 151 9.14 -11.39 4.19
C PHE A 151 9.28 -12.90 4.35
N ALA A 152 10.18 -13.56 3.61
CA ALA A 152 10.47 -14.97 3.83
C ALA A 152 10.93 -15.23 5.29
N HIS A 153 11.82 -14.37 5.81
CA HIS A 153 12.24 -14.43 7.21
C HIS A 153 11.09 -14.15 8.19
N VAL A 154 10.27 -13.13 7.94
CA VAL A 154 9.12 -12.80 8.81
C VAL A 154 8.08 -13.93 8.81
N TYR A 155 7.77 -14.55 7.67
CA TYR A 155 6.88 -15.72 7.63
C TYR A 155 7.47 -16.93 8.34
N TRP A 156 8.78 -17.16 8.18
CA TRP A 156 9.47 -18.21 8.91
C TRP A 156 9.36 -17.99 10.45
N ALA A 157 9.62 -16.77 10.92
CA ALA A 157 9.47 -16.40 12.32
C ALA A 157 8.00 -16.50 12.81
N ALA A 158 7.04 -16.11 11.96
CA ALA A 158 5.62 -16.24 12.27
C ALA A 158 5.18 -17.70 12.43
N TRP A 159 5.73 -18.60 11.59
CA TRP A 159 5.51 -20.05 11.70
C TRP A 159 6.01 -20.61 13.04
N HIS A 160 7.09 -20.05 13.60
CA HIS A 160 7.64 -20.42 14.91
C HIS A 160 7.01 -19.66 16.08
N GLY A 161 5.98 -18.84 15.84
CA GLY A 161 5.30 -18.09 16.90
C GLY A 161 6.08 -16.90 17.46
N GLU A 162 7.10 -16.42 16.76
CA GLU A 162 7.97 -15.32 17.19
C GLU A 162 7.42 -13.93 16.79
N VAL A 163 6.40 -13.88 15.91
CA VAL A 163 5.80 -12.64 15.46
C VAL A 163 4.54 -12.34 16.28
N ASP A 164 4.48 -11.17 16.90
CA ASP A 164 3.25 -10.72 17.57
C ASP A 164 2.17 -10.32 16.57
N LEU A 165 1.15 -11.16 16.45
CA LEU A 165 -0.05 -10.96 15.63
C LEU A 165 -1.31 -10.86 16.52
N SER A 166 -1.15 -10.51 17.79
CA SER A 166 -2.27 -10.33 18.69
C SER A 166 -3.04 -9.04 18.44
N GLY A 167 -4.33 -9.06 18.70
CA GLY A 167 -5.18 -7.87 18.61
C GLY A 167 -5.02 -7.11 17.28
N PRO A 168 -4.80 -5.78 17.31
CA PRO A 168 -4.71 -4.95 16.12
C PRO A 168 -3.47 -5.25 15.25
N ASN A 169 -2.41 -5.85 15.81
CA ASN A 169 -1.20 -6.20 15.06
C ASN A 169 -1.47 -7.27 14.00
N SER A 170 -2.53 -8.07 14.17
CA SER A 170 -2.95 -9.07 13.19
C SER A 170 -3.21 -8.52 11.78
N ALA A 171 -3.63 -7.25 11.68
CA ALA A 171 -3.82 -6.56 10.40
C ALA A 171 -2.52 -6.40 9.60
N THR A 172 -1.35 -6.44 10.27
CA THR A 172 -0.06 -6.30 9.58
C THR A 172 0.29 -7.50 8.71
N ALA A 173 -0.35 -8.65 8.90
CA ALA A 173 -0.22 -9.83 8.05
C ALA A 173 -0.62 -9.56 6.57
N TRP A 174 -1.37 -8.50 6.30
CA TRP A 174 -1.72 -8.05 4.95
C TRP A 174 -0.55 -7.37 4.20
N VAL A 175 0.45 -6.83 4.91
CA VAL A 175 1.52 -6.00 4.32
C VAL A 175 2.25 -6.67 3.15
N PRO A 176 2.61 -7.98 3.20
CA PRO A 176 3.32 -8.64 2.09
C PRO A 176 2.57 -8.62 0.76
N LEU A 177 1.23 -8.68 0.80
CA LEU A 177 0.38 -8.59 -0.40
C LEU A 177 0.54 -7.24 -1.11
N GLY A 178 0.91 -6.20 -0.37
CA GLY A 178 1.21 -4.88 -0.92
C GLY A 178 2.39 -4.91 -1.91
N VAL A 179 3.45 -5.66 -1.58
CA VAL A 179 4.60 -5.84 -2.49
C VAL A 179 4.21 -6.67 -3.69
N ILE A 180 3.49 -7.78 -3.49
CA ILE A 180 3.07 -8.66 -4.58
C ILE A 180 2.21 -7.89 -5.60
N GLY A 181 1.16 -7.22 -5.14
CA GLY A 181 0.28 -6.46 -6.03
C GLY A 181 0.99 -5.33 -6.74
N GLN A 182 1.84 -4.57 -6.04
CA GLN A 182 2.59 -3.48 -6.64
C GLN A 182 3.68 -3.97 -7.60
N SER A 183 4.38 -5.06 -7.29
CA SER A 183 5.37 -5.62 -8.22
C SER A 183 4.71 -6.16 -9.50
N THR A 184 3.54 -6.77 -9.36
CA THR A 184 2.73 -7.19 -10.51
C THR A 184 2.36 -5.98 -11.37
N THR A 185 1.85 -4.91 -10.77
CA THR A 185 1.52 -3.66 -11.45
C THR A 185 2.75 -3.06 -12.14
N ALA A 186 3.86 -2.90 -11.41
CA ALA A 186 5.08 -2.29 -11.93
C ALA A 186 5.66 -3.07 -13.12
N MET A 187 5.67 -4.40 -13.03
CA MET A 187 6.19 -5.26 -14.10
C MET A 187 5.38 -5.14 -15.38
N GLN A 188 4.03 -5.07 -15.30
CA GLN A 188 3.18 -4.88 -16.47
C GLN A 188 3.37 -3.50 -17.12
N ILE A 189 3.59 -2.46 -16.32
CA ILE A 189 3.72 -1.09 -16.83
C ILE A 189 5.11 -0.85 -17.43
N LEU A 190 6.17 -1.34 -16.77
CA LEU A 190 7.56 -1.17 -17.21
C LEU A 190 7.90 -2.06 -18.41
N TYR A 191 7.41 -3.28 -18.43
CA TYR A 191 7.80 -4.30 -19.40
C TYR A 191 6.58 -5.06 -19.94
N PRO A 192 5.62 -4.39 -20.62
CA PRO A 192 4.44 -5.06 -21.15
C PRO A 192 4.84 -6.13 -22.18
N SER A 193 4.75 -7.40 -21.79
CA SER A 193 5.19 -8.54 -22.57
C SER A 193 4.59 -9.85 -22.05
N THR A 194 4.71 -10.92 -22.82
CA THR A 194 4.32 -12.27 -22.36
C THR A 194 5.07 -12.69 -21.09
N THR A 195 6.34 -12.30 -20.93
CA THR A 195 7.13 -12.58 -19.74
C THR A 195 6.56 -11.89 -18.50
N SER A 196 6.13 -10.63 -18.64
CA SER A 196 5.52 -9.91 -17.52
C SER A 196 4.15 -10.51 -17.13
N VAL A 197 3.40 -11.03 -18.09
CA VAL A 197 2.15 -11.76 -17.83
C VAL A 197 2.42 -13.02 -17.00
N TYR A 198 3.43 -13.84 -17.37
CA TYR A 198 3.82 -15.00 -16.57
C TYR A 198 4.26 -14.61 -15.17
N TYR A 199 5.08 -13.57 -15.03
CA TYR A 199 5.44 -13.02 -13.72
C TYR A 199 4.19 -12.67 -12.90
N GLY A 200 3.24 -11.97 -13.53
CA GLY A 200 1.99 -11.55 -12.88
C GLY A 200 1.16 -12.73 -12.39
N TYR A 201 0.99 -13.78 -13.22
CA TYR A 201 0.28 -14.98 -12.79
C TYR A 201 0.97 -15.69 -11.62
N VAL A 202 2.29 -15.85 -11.66
CA VAL A 202 3.04 -16.46 -10.54
C VAL A 202 2.85 -15.63 -9.27
N ALA A 203 2.97 -14.31 -9.36
CA ALA A 203 2.79 -13.41 -8.23
C ALA A 203 1.37 -13.47 -7.67
N LEU A 204 0.33 -13.47 -8.52
CA LEU A 204 -1.07 -13.56 -8.09
C LEU A 204 -1.40 -14.93 -7.47
N VAL A 205 -0.85 -16.02 -7.99
CA VAL A 205 -0.99 -17.35 -7.37
C VAL A 205 -0.34 -17.39 -6.00
N LEU A 206 0.85 -16.81 -5.84
CA LEU A 206 1.51 -16.67 -4.54
C LEU A 206 0.74 -15.75 -3.57
N ALA A 207 -0.02 -14.79 -4.07
CA ALA A 207 -0.87 -13.94 -3.24
C ALA A 207 -1.98 -14.72 -2.54
N ILE A 208 -2.48 -15.81 -3.12
CA ILE A 208 -3.62 -16.59 -2.57
C ILE A 208 -3.33 -17.13 -1.16
N PRO A 209 -2.27 -17.96 -0.94
CA PRO A 209 -2.00 -18.48 0.41
C PRO A 209 -1.67 -17.36 1.39
N LEU A 210 -1.02 -16.28 0.98
CA LEU A 210 -0.72 -15.15 1.84
C LEU A 210 -1.98 -14.37 2.22
N ALA A 211 -2.95 -14.22 1.30
CA ALA A 211 -4.24 -13.62 1.58
C ALA A 211 -5.04 -14.49 2.57
N ILE A 212 -5.08 -15.81 2.37
CA ILE A 212 -5.73 -16.74 3.30
C ILE A 212 -5.10 -16.62 4.70
N TYR A 213 -3.78 -16.61 4.79
CA TYR A 213 -3.07 -16.42 6.07
C TYR A 213 -3.46 -15.10 6.74
N ALA A 214 -3.47 -14.00 5.98
CA ALA A 214 -3.85 -12.69 6.50
C ALA A 214 -5.31 -12.65 6.96
N MET A 215 -6.24 -13.28 6.22
CA MET A 215 -7.66 -13.38 6.59
C MET A 215 -7.86 -14.18 7.88
N VAL A 216 -7.26 -15.38 7.98
CA VAL A 216 -7.36 -16.24 9.15
C VAL A 216 -6.78 -15.56 10.39
N THR A 217 -5.73 -14.78 10.22
CA THR A 217 -5.08 -14.05 11.31
C THR A 217 -5.88 -12.82 11.75
N PHE A 218 -6.43 -12.06 10.81
CA PHE A 218 -7.04 -10.75 11.07
C PHE A 218 -8.54 -10.82 11.42
N TYR A 219 -9.35 -11.60 10.67
CA TYR A 219 -10.81 -11.56 10.85
C TYR A 219 -11.34 -12.00 12.22
N PRO A 220 -10.73 -12.94 12.95
CA PRO A 220 -11.14 -13.21 14.33
C PRO A 220 -11.02 -11.99 15.24
N ASN A 221 -10.03 -11.12 15.00
CA ASN A 221 -9.84 -9.88 15.75
C ASN A 221 -10.85 -8.79 15.33
N VAL A 222 -11.23 -8.75 14.05
CA VAL A 222 -12.33 -7.89 13.56
C VAL A 222 -13.64 -8.32 14.20
N ALA A 223 -13.94 -9.62 14.24
CA ALA A 223 -15.16 -10.15 14.85
C ALA A 223 -15.26 -9.84 16.35
N ARG A 224 -14.13 -9.84 17.05
CA ARG A 224 -14.04 -9.46 18.48
C ARG A 224 -14.02 -7.94 18.69
N TRP A 225 -13.99 -7.15 17.62
CA TRP A 225 -13.93 -5.69 17.63
C TRP A 225 -12.83 -5.14 18.54
N VAL A 226 -11.62 -5.73 18.46
CA VAL A 226 -10.47 -5.37 19.30
C VAL A 226 -10.14 -3.87 19.23
N ASP A 227 -9.41 -3.37 20.22
CA ASP A 227 -9.09 -1.96 20.35
C ASP A 227 -8.43 -1.39 19.09
N TYR A 228 -8.74 -0.11 18.82
CA TYR A 228 -8.16 0.60 17.68
C TYR A 228 -6.67 0.83 17.89
N SER A 229 -5.92 0.59 16.83
CA SER A 229 -4.58 1.14 16.64
C SER A 229 -4.35 1.48 15.17
N PRO A 230 -3.36 2.30 14.83
CA PRO A 230 -3.00 2.57 13.43
C PRO A 230 -2.68 1.32 12.61
N ALA A 231 -2.30 0.20 13.26
CA ALA A 231 -2.04 -1.08 12.59
C ALA A 231 -3.26 -1.62 11.81
N TRP A 232 -4.50 -1.31 12.21
CA TRP A 232 -5.70 -1.68 11.48
C TRP A 232 -5.64 -1.30 10.00
N TRP A 233 -5.07 -0.14 9.69
CA TRP A 233 -5.00 0.37 8.32
C TRP A 233 -4.07 -0.44 7.41
N SER A 234 -3.26 -1.35 7.96
CA SER A 234 -2.39 -2.24 7.18
C SER A 234 -3.17 -3.17 6.24
N CYS A 235 -4.44 -3.47 6.53
CA CYS A 235 -5.28 -4.30 5.70
C CYS A 235 -5.94 -3.55 4.52
N THR A 236 -5.83 -2.22 4.43
CA THR A 236 -6.56 -1.44 3.43
C THR A 236 -5.84 -1.29 2.11
N PHE A 237 -4.53 -1.10 2.11
CA PHE A 237 -3.77 -0.89 0.88
C PHE A 237 -3.51 -2.20 0.09
N PRO A 238 -3.12 -3.31 0.72
CA PRO A 238 -2.73 -4.52 0.01
C PRO A 238 -3.80 -5.14 -0.90
N PRO A 239 -5.08 -5.27 -0.50
CA PRO A 239 -6.12 -5.75 -1.43
C PRO A 239 -6.24 -4.87 -2.68
N GLY A 240 -6.13 -3.55 -2.51
CA GLY A 240 -6.15 -2.61 -3.63
C GLY A 240 -4.99 -2.79 -4.60
N THR A 241 -3.79 -3.09 -4.09
CA THR A 241 -2.63 -3.35 -4.94
C THR A 241 -2.74 -4.66 -5.69
N VAL A 242 -3.26 -5.73 -5.05
CA VAL A 242 -3.52 -7.01 -5.71
C VAL A 242 -4.58 -6.85 -6.82
N SER A 243 -5.64 -6.10 -6.55
CA SER A 243 -6.64 -5.72 -7.56
C SER A 243 -6.00 -5.01 -8.75
N MET A 244 -5.22 -3.96 -8.48
CA MET A 244 -4.53 -3.20 -9.53
C MET A 244 -3.58 -4.09 -10.34
N GLY A 245 -2.79 -4.95 -9.67
CA GLY A 245 -1.88 -5.89 -10.31
C GLY A 245 -2.63 -6.88 -11.22
N GLY A 246 -3.71 -7.47 -10.73
CA GLY A 246 -4.55 -8.38 -11.50
C GLY A 246 -5.18 -7.71 -12.72
N HIS A 247 -5.70 -6.48 -12.55
CA HIS A 247 -6.23 -5.67 -13.64
C HIS A 247 -5.17 -5.38 -14.71
N GLN A 248 -3.95 -4.98 -14.32
CA GLN A 248 -2.87 -4.72 -15.28
C GLN A 248 -2.43 -5.99 -16.03
N VAL A 249 -2.38 -7.15 -15.37
CA VAL A 249 -2.13 -8.44 -16.05
C VAL A 249 -3.24 -8.73 -17.05
N ALA A 250 -4.49 -8.52 -16.67
CA ALA A 250 -5.65 -8.74 -17.53
C ALA A 250 -5.61 -7.85 -18.78
N LEU A 251 -5.26 -6.57 -18.63
CA LEU A 251 -5.11 -5.63 -19.75
C LEU A 251 -4.02 -6.07 -20.75
N VAL A 252 -2.86 -6.52 -20.26
CA VAL A 252 -1.75 -6.95 -21.13
C VAL A 252 -2.07 -8.28 -21.82
N ASN A 253 -2.80 -9.19 -21.16
CA ASN A 253 -3.12 -10.53 -21.66
C ASN A 253 -4.48 -10.62 -22.38
N GLY A 254 -5.33 -9.59 -22.30
CA GLY A 254 -6.69 -9.60 -22.85
C GLY A 254 -7.64 -10.54 -22.10
N SER A 255 -7.46 -10.78 -20.80
CA SER A 255 -8.22 -11.76 -20.02
C SER A 255 -9.38 -11.12 -19.27
N GLU A 256 -10.60 -11.16 -19.85
CA GLU A 256 -11.79 -10.57 -19.25
C GLU A 256 -12.17 -11.18 -17.88
N TRP A 257 -12.00 -12.51 -17.72
CA TRP A 257 -12.32 -13.16 -16.45
C TRP A 257 -11.39 -12.69 -15.32
N LEU A 258 -10.08 -12.54 -15.61
CA LEU A 258 -9.11 -12.07 -14.63
C LEU A 258 -9.40 -10.61 -14.27
N ASP A 259 -9.78 -9.81 -15.25
CA ASP A 259 -10.21 -8.44 -15.03
C ASP A 259 -11.43 -8.35 -14.11
N ALA A 260 -12.45 -9.16 -14.37
CA ALA A 260 -13.66 -9.24 -13.54
C ALA A 260 -13.32 -9.64 -12.09
N VAL A 261 -12.44 -10.64 -11.90
CA VAL A 261 -11.98 -11.06 -10.56
C VAL A 261 -11.19 -9.95 -9.89
N ALA A 262 -10.23 -9.33 -10.59
CA ALA A 262 -9.42 -8.25 -10.06
C ALA A 262 -10.28 -7.06 -9.63
N LEU A 263 -11.26 -6.69 -10.44
CA LEU A 263 -12.19 -5.60 -10.14
C LEU A 263 -13.30 -5.96 -9.12
N ALA A 264 -13.39 -7.20 -8.66
CA ALA A 264 -14.21 -7.59 -7.51
C ALA A 264 -13.49 -7.34 -6.16
N ILE A 265 -12.16 -7.42 -6.10
CA ILE A 265 -11.36 -7.21 -4.87
C ILE A 265 -11.57 -5.81 -4.24
N PRO A 266 -11.84 -4.72 -4.96
CA PRO A 266 -12.18 -3.42 -4.37
C PRO A 266 -13.35 -3.43 -3.39
N PHE A 267 -14.29 -4.35 -3.50
CA PHE A 267 -15.37 -4.50 -2.50
C PHE A 267 -14.82 -4.97 -1.15
N LEU A 268 -13.84 -5.88 -1.15
CA LEU A 268 -13.13 -6.28 0.06
C LEU A 268 -12.35 -5.10 0.66
N LEU A 269 -11.65 -4.34 -0.19
CA LEU A 269 -10.96 -3.12 0.24
C LEU A 269 -11.93 -2.12 0.87
N LEU A 270 -13.10 -1.88 0.28
CA LEU A 270 -14.11 -0.98 0.83
C LEU A 270 -14.64 -1.48 2.18
N ALA A 271 -14.85 -2.79 2.32
CA ALA A 271 -15.25 -3.39 3.61
C ALA A 271 -14.17 -3.16 4.69
N HIS A 272 -12.90 -3.39 4.36
CA HIS A 272 -11.78 -3.10 5.27
C HIS A 272 -11.70 -1.61 5.61
N TRP A 273 -11.81 -0.73 4.60
CA TRP A 273 -11.78 0.71 4.81
C TRP A 273 -12.90 1.18 5.74
N THR A 274 -14.11 0.64 5.54
CA THR A 274 -15.27 0.95 6.39
C THR A 274 -15.06 0.47 7.83
N ALA A 275 -14.57 -0.76 8.02
CA ALA A 275 -14.29 -1.31 9.35
C ALA A 275 -13.22 -0.48 10.08
N CYS A 276 -12.11 -0.13 9.40
CA CYS A 276 -11.06 0.71 9.96
C CYS A 276 -11.57 2.12 10.32
N SER A 277 -12.36 2.73 9.44
CA SER A 277 -12.95 4.06 9.66
C SER A 277 -13.93 4.05 10.84
N SER A 278 -14.80 3.05 10.92
CA SER A 278 -15.76 2.91 12.02
C SER A 278 -15.04 2.72 13.36
N ARG A 279 -13.97 1.88 13.39
CA ARG A 279 -13.18 1.65 14.61
C ARG A 279 -12.41 2.89 15.03
N PHE A 280 -11.85 3.63 14.06
CA PHE A 280 -11.20 4.93 14.31
C PHE A 280 -12.15 5.97 14.89
N LEU A 281 -13.35 6.13 14.31
CA LEU A 281 -14.34 7.08 14.80
C LEU A 281 -14.84 6.70 16.19
N GLY A 282 -15.02 5.42 16.48
CA GLY A 282 -15.34 4.92 17.83
C GLY A 282 -14.26 5.32 18.85
N TRP A 283 -12.99 5.09 18.53
CA TRP A 283 -11.85 5.48 19.38
C TRP A 283 -11.79 6.99 19.64
N VAL A 284 -12.02 7.82 18.62
CA VAL A 284 -12.07 9.28 18.78
C VAL A 284 -13.21 9.69 19.70
N ALA A 285 -14.39 9.06 19.58
CA ALA A 285 -15.55 9.35 20.42
C ALA A 285 -15.31 8.94 21.89
N GLU A 286 -14.66 7.80 22.14
CA GLU A 286 -14.28 7.33 23.47
C GLU A 286 -13.27 8.27 24.13
N GLY A 287 -12.22 8.69 23.42
CA GLY A 287 -11.20 9.61 23.92
C GLY A 287 -11.76 10.98 24.31
N ARG A 288 -12.78 11.48 23.61
CA ARG A 288 -13.46 12.72 23.98
C ARG A 288 -14.27 12.59 25.27
N ARG A 289 -14.86 11.45 25.55
CA ARG A 289 -15.61 11.20 26.79
C ARG A 289 -14.69 11.14 28.01
N GLY A 290 -13.49 10.57 27.88
CA GLY A 290 -12.50 10.49 28.95
C GLY A 290 -11.84 11.83 29.31
N SER A 291 -11.87 12.85 28.41
CA SER A 291 -11.30 14.18 28.66
C SER A 291 -12.29 15.18 29.30
N THR A 292 -13.56 14.80 29.42
CA THR A 292 -14.64 15.63 30.02
C THR A 292 -15.06 15.14 31.41
N ALA A 293 -14.46 14.08 31.91
CA ALA A 293 -14.61 13.57 33.29
C ALA A 293 -13.36 13.88 34.13
#